data_13fe8c8184802f401cbb09c91b25d065
#
_entry.id   13fe8c8184802f401cbb09c91b25d065
#
_cell.length_a   1.000
_cell.length_b   1.000
_cell.length_c   1.000
_cell.angle_alpha   90.00
_cell.angle_beta   90.00
_cell.angle_gamma   90.00
#
_symmetry.space_group_name_H-M   'P 1'
#
loop_
_entity.id
_entity.type
_entity.pdbx_description
1 polymer ?
#
loop_
_entity_poly.entity_id
_entity_poly.type
_entity_poly.pdbx_seq_one_letter_code
_entity_poly.pdbx_strand_id
1 'polypeptide(L)'
;MFPFSNSHISIATPTDVADITALLNSAYRGESSKQGWTTEAHLIAGDVRTDTNNLEKVMQVPGSIIVKYSNEQQEITGCVNLQHQGNKLYLGMFSVAPQSQGFGIGKQLLKAAEEYAMHLQCTGIFMQVISAREELINWYIRNGYKDTGERKPFIEDGLTGKHLAPLEFMVMEKSIVQ
;
A
#
# COMPACT_ATOMS: atom_id res chain seq x y z
N MET A 1 6.01 -21.10 -3.21
CA MET A 1 5.98 -19.63 -3.28
C MET A 1 5.11 -19.25 -4.48
N PHE A 2 4.18 -18.29 -4.33
CA PHE A 2 3.29 -17.88 -5.43
C PHE A 2 4.10 -17.17 -6.52
N PRO A 3 4.05 -17.63 -7.79
CA PRO A 3 4.74 -17.00 -8.89
C PRO A 3 3.87 -15.88 -9.48
N PHE A 4 4.31 -14.64 -9.37
CA PHE A 4 3.67 -13.52 -10.09
C PHE A 4 4.05 -13.55 -11.57
N SER A 5 3.17 -13.04 -12.43
CA SER A 5 3.42 -12.95 -13.88
C SER A 5 4.55 -11.97 -14.24
N ASN A 6 4.81 -10.99 -13.38
CA ASN A 6 5.87 -10.01 -13.54
C ASN A 6 7.11 -10.43 -12.75
N SER A 7 8.26 -10.60 -13.44
CA SER A 7 9.53 -11.03 -12.84
C SER A 7 10.14 -10.03 -11.85
N HIS A 8 9.75 -8.76 -11.89
CA HIS A 8 10.16 -7.74 -10.92
C HIS A 8 9.42 -7.84 -9.60
N ILE A 9 8.37 -8.66 -9.54
CA ILE A 9 7.48 -8.77 -8.38
C ILE A 9 7.70 -10.09 -7.66
N SER A 10 7.85 -10.00 -6.32
CA SER A 10 8.02 -11.15 -5.46
C SER A 10 7.49 -10.90 -4.06
N ILE A 11 7.34 -11.95 -3.27
CA ILE A 11 6.98 -11.83 -1.85
C ILE A 11 8.22 -11.42 -1.06
N ALA A 12 8.07 -10.40 -0.22
CA ALA A 12 9.12 -9.94 0.67
C ALA A 12 9.43 -10.95 1.76
N THR A 13 10.67 -10.98 2.18
CA THR A 13 11.20 -11.81 3.26
C THR A 13 11.62 -10.94 4.45
N PRO A 14 11.89 -11.52 5.64
CA PRO A 14 12.36 -10.73 6.78
C PRO A 14 13.62 -9.90 6.49
N THR A 15 14.44 -10.29 5.53
CA THR A 15 15.64 -9.52 5.13
C THR A 15 15.33 -8.21 4.42
N ASP A 16 14.10 -8.04 3.93
CA ASP A 16 13.65 -6.85 3.20
C ASP A 16 13.05 -5.77 4.14
N VAL A 17 12.87 -6.08 5.43
CA VAL A 17 12.13 -5.22 6.38
C VAL A 17 12.72 -3.81 6.47
N ALA A 18 14.04 -3.68 6.56
CA ALA A 18 14.69 -2.38 6.66
C ALA A 18 14.46 -1.51 5.40
N ASP A 19 14.61 -2.10 4.23
CA ASP A 19 14.45 -1.39 2.95
C ASP A 19 12.99 -1.00 2.71
N ILE A 20 12.04 -1.89 3.05
CA ILE A 20 10.60 -1.61 2.93
C ILE A 20 10.17 -0.53 3.92
N THR A 21 10.68 -0.55 5.15
CA THR A 21 10.42 0.50 6.14
C THR A 21 10.90 1.86 5.62
N ALA A 22 12.12 1.94 5.10
CA ALA A 22 12.66 3.16 4.50
C ALA A 22 11.81 3.65 3.31
N LEU A 23 11.38 2.74 2.45
CA LEU A 23 10.51 3.04 1.31
C LEU A 23 9.19 3.66 1.78
N LEU A 24 8.49 3.04 2.72
CA LEU A 24 7.21 3.51 3.25
C LEU A 24 7.33 4.91 3.85
N ASN A 25 8.36 5.15 4.64
CA ASN A 25 8.58 6.47 5.24
C ASN A 25 8.89 7.52 4.19
N SER A 26 9.76 7.22 3.22
CA SER A 26 10.14 8.15 2.14
C SER A 26 8.98 8.51 1.21
N ALA A 27 8.04 7.59 0.98
CA ALA A 27 6.92 7.80 0.07
C ALA A 27 5.80 8.64 0.68
N TYR A 28 5.60 8.56 1.99
CA TYR A 28 4.45 9.17 2.66
C TYR A 28 4.80 10.34 3.57
N ARG A 29 6.00 10.41 4.13
CA ARG A 29 6.36 11.35 5.19
C ARG A 29 7.59 12.18 4.84
N GLY A 30 7.68 13.36 5.47
CA GLY A 30 8.84 14.24 5.41
C GLY A 30 9.10 14.87 4.04
N GLU A 31 10.26 15.52 3.91
CA GLU A 31 10.62 16.26 2.71
C GLU A 31 10.85 15.35 1.48
N SER A 32 11.39 14.14 1.68
CA SER A 32 11.61 13.19 0.57
C SER A 32 10.32 12.80 -0.14
N SER A 33 9.20 12.68 0.60
CA SER A 33 7.90 12.32 0.05
C SER A 33 7.34 13.38 -0.90
N LYS A 34 7.72 14.62 -0.73
CA LYS A 34 7.26 15.75 -1.56
C LYS A 34 7.81 15.71 -2.99
N GLN A 35 8.80 14.87 -3.26
CA GLN A 35 9.29 14.62 -4.62
C GLN A 35 8.34 13.77 -5.45
N GLY A 36 7.37 13.12 -4.82
CA GLY A 36 6.33 12.33 -5.44
C GLY A 36 4.95 12.89 -5.18
N TRP A 37 3.94 12.39 -5.90
CA TRP A 37 2.57 12.85 -5.77
C TRP A 37 1.77 12.15 -4.65
N THR A 38 2.31 11.07 -4.07
CA THR A 38 1.63 10.28 -3.03
C THR A 38 1.91 10.77 -1.60
N THR A 39 2.60 11.89 -1.44
CA THR A 39 2.93 12.45 -0.12
C THR A 39 1.68 12.71 0.73
N GLU A 40 1.80 12.48 2.03
CA GLU A 40 0.83 12.86 3.06
C GLU A 40 1.35 13.97 3.99
N ALA A 41 2.49 14.57 3.64
CA ALA A 41 3.16 15.57 4.49
C ALA A 41 2.29 16.81 4.81
N HIS A 42 1.31 17.11 3.97
CA HIS A 42 0.33 18.20 4.21
C HIS A 42 -0.82 17.80 5.12
N LEU A 43 -0.99 16.52 5.41
CA LEU A 43 -2.05 15.99 6.29
C LEU A 43 -1.52 15.45 7.61
N ILE A 44 -0.30 14.92 7.61
CA ILE A 44 0.31 14.25 8.76
C ILE A 44 1.75 14.74 8.92
N ALA A 45 2.05 15.33 10.08
CA ALA A 45 3.39 15.79 10.40
C ALA A 45 4.29 14.64 10.87
N GLY A 46 5.59 14.80 10.68
CA GLY A 46 6.62 13.83 11.07
C GLY A 46 7.21 13.08 9.88
N ASP A 47 8.26 12.30 10.15
CA ASP A 47 9.03 11.58 9.13
C ASP A 47 8.75 10.07 9.14
N VAL A 48 7.94 9.59 10.08
CA VAL A 48 7.69 8.17 10.32
C VAL A 48 6.26 7.79 9.90
N ARG A 49 6.15 6.87 8.95
CA ARG A 49 4.92 6.16 8.59
C ARG A 49 4.81 4.83 9.33
N THR A 50 5.94 4.16 9.49
CA THR A 50 6.06 2.87 10.18
C THR A 50 7.49 2.68 10.69
N ASP A 51 7.69 1.66 11.52
CA ASP A 51 9.01 1.19 11.93
C ASP A 51 9.18 -0.31 11.64
N THR A 52 10.38 -0.81 11.83
CA THR A 52 10.71 -2.23 11.55
C THR A 52 9.89 -3.19 12.41
N ASN A 53 9.67 -2.86 13.70
CA ASN A 53 8.87 -3.68 14.60
C ASN A 53 7.41 -3.80 14.15
N ASN A 54 6.82 -2.69 13.71
CA ASN A 54 5.45 -2.69 13.19
C ASN A 54 5.36 -3.48 11.88
N LEU A 55 6.34 -3.31 11.00
CA LEU A 55 6.36 -4.04 9.72
C LEU A 55 6.52 -5.55 9.93
N GLU A 56 7.39 -5.98 10.84
CA GLU A 56 7.54 -7.38 11.21
C GLU A 56 6.23 -7.97 11.77
N LYS A 57 5.53 -7.23 12.63
CA LYS A 57 4.20 -7.65 13.12
C LYS A 57 3.19 -7.82 12.00
N VAL A 58 3.16 -6.91 11.04
CA VAL A 58 2.29 -7.00 9.87
C VAL A 58 2.60 -8.25 9.04
N MET A 59 3.88 -8.57 8.85
CA MET A 59 4.30 -9.78 8.12
C MET A 59 3.95 -11.08 8.86
N GLN A 60 3.80 -11.03 10.18
CA GLN A 60 3.44 -12.20 11.01
C GLN A 60 1.93 -12.43 11.13
N VAL A 61 1.11 -11.48 10.70
CA VAL A 61 -0.36 -11.66 10.73
C VAL A 61 -0.73 -12.85 9.82
N PRO A 62 -1.53 -13.81 10.31
CA PRO A 62 -1.97 -14.94 9.48
C PRO A 62 -2.68 -14.45 8.21
N GLY A 63 -2.28 -14.97 7.05
CA GLY A 63 -2.82 -14.56 5.75
C GLY A 63 -2.25 -13.26 5.21
N SER A 64 -1.26 -12.66 5.87
CA SER A 64 -0.58 -11.44 5.42
C SER A 64 0.68 -11.77 4.64
N ILE A 65 0.86 -11.10 3.51
CA ILE A 65 2.13 -11.04 2.78
C ILE A 65 2.46 -9.59 2.44
N ILE A 66 3.73 -9.30 2.24
CA ILE A 66 4.15 -8.07 1.58
C ILE A 66 4.68 -8.43 0.21
N VAL A 67 4.15 -7.80 -0.82
CA VAL A 67 4.62 -7.92 -2.19
C VAL A 67 5.53 -6.75 -2.47
N LYS A 68 6.70 -7.00 -3.03
CA LYS A 68 7.68 -5.99 -3.39
C LYS A 68 7.91 -5.94 -4.90
N TYR A 69 8.20 -4.76 -5.40
CA TYR A 69 8.72 -4.52 -6.74
C TYR A 69 10.20 -4.16 -6.65
N SER A 70 11.05 -4.91 -7.34
CA SER A 70 12.49 -4.63 -7.43
C SER A 70 12.86 -4.19 -8.85
N ASN A 71 13.63 -3.11 -8.96
CA ASN A 71 14.13 -2.62 -10.23
C ASN A 71 15.26 -3.52 -10.78
N GLU A 72 15.86 -3.15 -11.91
CA GLU A 72 16.94 -3.92 -12.54
C GLU A 72 18.21 -3.99 -11.67
N GLN A 73 18.41 -3.01 -10.79
CA GLN A 73 19.51 -2.98 -9.82
C GLN A 73 19.20 -3.74 -8.53
N GLN A 74 18.06 -4.46 -8.48
CA GLN A 74 17.57 -5.19 -7.32
C GLN A 74 17.20 -4.31 -6.12
N GLU A 75 16.98 -3.02 -6.33
CA GLU A 75 16.48 -2.11 -5.32
C GLU A 75 14.96 -2.21 -5.21
N ILE A 76 14.44 -2.22 -3.99
CA ILE A 76 12.99 -2.22 -3.73
C ILE A 76 12.44 -0.80 -3.94
N THR A 77 11.66 -0.62 -5.00
CA THR A 77 11.09 0.68 -5.36
C THR A 77 9.58 0.75 -5.25
N GLY A 78 8.94 -0.34 -4.86
CA GLY A 78 7.52 -0.41 -4.59
C GLY A 78 7.16 -1.56 -3.68
N CYS A 79 6.06 -1.42 -2.95
CA CYS A 79 5.52 -2.50 -2.12
C CYS A 79 4.02 -2.35 -1.90
N VAL A 80 3.40 -3.46 -1.48
CA VAL A 80 2.01 -3.50 -1.02
C VAL A 80 1.84 -4.63 -0.02
N ASN A 81 1.11 -4.38 1.06
CA ASN A 81 0.68 -5.42 1.98
C ASN A 81 -0.66 -5.99 1.50
N LEU A 82 -0.75 -7.30 1.43
CA LEU A 82 -1.96 -8.03 1.08
C LEU A 82 -2.33 -8.96 2.24
N GLN A 83 -3.58 -8.86 2.72
CA GLN A 83 -4.08 -9.69 3.81
C GLN A 83 -5.37 -10.38 3.40
N HIS A 84 -5.37 -11.70 3.44
CA HIS A 84 -6.56 -12.52 3.20
C HIS A 84 -7.52 -12.41 4.38
N GLN A 85 -8.68 -11.81 4.16
CA GLN A 85 -9.70 -11.59 5.19
C GLN A 85 -11.07 -12.11 4.70
N GLY A 86 -11.48 -13.24 5.24
CA GLY A 86 -12.72 -13.90 4.80
C GLY A 86 -12.63 -14.30 3.32
N ASN A 87 -13.53 -13.75 2.51
CA ASN A 87 -13.55 -13.96 1.06
C ASN A 87 -12.97 -12.79 0.26
N LYS A 88 -12.30 -11.85 0.91
CA LYS A 88 -11.70 -10.66 0.29
C LYS A 88 -10.23 -10.53 0.62
N LEU A 89 -9.53 -9.75 -0.19
CA LEU A 89 -8.14 -9.39 0.01
C LEU A 89 -8.07 -7.91 0.43
N TYR A 90 -7.53 -7.65 1.62
CA TYR A 90 -7.20 -6.29 2.06
C TYR A 90 -5.87 -5.86 1.43
N LEU A 91 -5.84 -4.64 0.89
CA LEU A 91 -4.68 -3.99 0.31
C LEU A 91 -4.29 -2.79 1.17
N GLY A 92 -3.08 -2.81 1.71
CA GLY A 92 -2.56 -1.73 2.55
C GLY A 92 -1.09 -1.45 2.30
N MET A 93 -0.54 -0.44 2.96
CA MET A 93 0.87 -0.05 2.85
C MET A 93 1.37 0.09 1.39
N PHE A 94 0.48 0.48 0.48
CA PHE A 94 0.76 0.59 -0.94
C PHE A 94 1.66 1.79 -1.22
N SER A 95 2.84 1.56 -1.78
CA SER A 95 3.88 2.57 -1.86
C SER A 95 4.76 2.39 -3.09
N VAL A 96 5.13 3.49 -3.72
CA VAL A 96 6.16 3.56 -4.77
C VAL A 96 7.13 4.67 -4.38
N ALA A 97 8.43 4.39 -4.49
CA ALA A 97 9.46 5.38 -4.20
C ALA A 97 9.21 6.69 -4.96
N PRO A 98 9.33 7.87 -4.32
CA PRO A 98 8.96 9.15 -4.94
C PRO A 98 9.57 9.38 -6.31
N GLN A 99 10.86 9.05 -6.48
CA GLN A 99 11.60 9.19 -7.73
C GLN A 99 11.23 8.14 -8.79
N SER A 100 10.53 7.09 -8.41
CA SER A 100 10.10 6.00 -9.30
C SER A 100 8.61 6.08 -9.68
N GLN A 101 7.90 7.10 -9.20
CA GLN A 101 6.49 7.32 -9.55
C GLN A 101 6.36 7.79 -11.00
N GLY A 102 5.22 7.47 -11.64
CA GLY A 102 4.96 7.81 -13.03
C GLY A 102 5.47 6.79 -14.06
N PHE A 103 6.10 5.70 -13.66
CA PHE A 103 6.63 4.64 -14.54
C PHE A 103 5.78 3.36 -14.54
N GLY A 104 4.58 3.40 -13.97
CA GLY A 104 3.64 2.27 -14.00
C GLY A 104 3.86 1.21 -12.92
N ILE A 105 4.78 1.38 -11.98
CA ILE A 105 5.04 0.41 -10.90
C ILE A 105 3.79 0.19 -10.05
N GLY A 106 3.05 1.24 -9.72
CA GLY A 106 1.82 1.15 -8.96
C GLY A 106 0.78 0.25 -9.63
N LYS A 107 0.58 0.39 -10.95
CA LYS A 107 -0.34 -0.46 -11.73
C LYS A 107 0.11 -1.92 -11.74
N GLN A 108 1.41 -2.16 -11.81
CA GLN A 108 1.96 -3.52 -11.78
C GLN A 108 1.75 -4.18 -10.42
N LEU A 109 1.87 -3.43 -9.33
CA LEU A 109 1.55 -3.90 -7.98
C LEU A 109 0.05 -4.18 -7.80
N LEU A 110 -0.83 -3.34 -8.35
CA LEU A 110 -2.27 -3.60 -8.34
C LEU A 110 -2.62 -4.87 -9.12
N LYS A 111 -1.98 -5.09 -10.27
CA LYS A 111 -2.14 -6.32 -11.06
C LYS A 111 -1.69 -7.55 -10.27
N ALA A 112 -0.56 -7.46 -9.58
CA ALA A 112 -0.09 -8.55 -8.72
C ALA A 112 -1.07 -8.85 -7.59
N ALA A 113 -1.69 -7.83 -7.00
CA ALA A 113 -2.75 -8.01 -5.99
C ALA A 113 -3.96 -8.75 -6.59
N GLU A 114 -4.35 -8.44 -7.82
CA GLU A 114 -5.45 -9.14 -8.51
C GLU A 114 -5.08 -10.60 -8.80
N GLU A 115 -3.87 -10.89 -9.27
CA GLU A 115 -3.39 -12.26 -9.48
C GLU A 115 -3.42 -13.07 -8.17
N TYR A 116 -2.99 -12.46 -7.07
CA TYR A 116 -3.00 -13.12 -5.77
C TYR A 116 -4.43 -13.30 -5.23
N ALA A 117 -5.32 -12.33 -5.41
CA ALA A 117 -6.72 -12.45 -5.05
C ALA A 117 -7.43 -13.59 -5.81
N MET A 118 -7.17 -13.72 -7.11
CA MET A 118 -7.69 -14.83 -7.91
C MET A 118 -7.16 -16.18 -7.42
N HIS A 119 -5.87 -16.27 -7.12
CA HIS A 119 -5.27 -17.50 -6.56
C HIS A 119 -5.94 -17.92 -5.25
N LEU A 120 -6.26 -16.96 -4.39
CA LEU A 120 -6.94 -17.21 -3.12
C LEU A 120 -8.47 -17.34 -3.26
N GLN A 121 -8.99 -17.26 -4.49
CA GLN A 121 -10.44 -17.29 -4.78
C GLN A 121 -11.23 -16.18 -4.07
N CYS A 122 -10.60 -15.02 -3.86
CA CYS A 122 -11.24 -13.86 -3.31
C CYS A 122 -12.27 -13.28 -4.28
N THR A 123 -13.35 -12.74 -3.74
CA THR A 123 -14.41 -12.08 -4.53
C THR A 123 -14.16 -10.59 -4.76
N GLY A 124 -13.22 -10.01 -4.03
CA GLY A 124 -12.88 -8.60 -4.15
C GLY A 124 -11.59 -8.23 -3.44
N ILE A 125 -11.09 -7.05 -3.79
CA ILE A 125 -9.97 -6.37 -3.11
C ILE A 125 -10.53 -5.09 -2.52
N PHE A 126 -10.23 -4.81 -1.24
CA PHE A 126 -10.65 -3.58 -0.59
C PHE A 126 -9.47 -2.88 0.08
N MET A 127 -9.62 -1.57 0.26
CA MET A 127 -8.61 -0.73 0.88
C MET A 127 -9.23 0.42 1.64
N GLN A 128 -8.44 1.06 2.50
CA GLN A 128 -8.79 2.28 3.21
C GLN A 128 -7.89 3.41 2.71
N VAL A 129 -8.51 4.46 2.20
CA VAL A 129 -7.82 5.65 1.67
C VAL A 129 -8.26 6.87 2.47
N ILE A 130 -7.33 7.73 2.86
CA ILE A 130 -7.68 9.01 3.51
C ILE A 130 -8.60 9.80 2.58
N SER A 131 -9.81 10.13 3.04
CA SER A 131 -10.84 10.74 2.19
C SER A 131 -10.48 12.13 1.66
N ALA A 132 -9.53 12.81 2.30
CA ALA A 132 -8.98 14.08 1.81
C ALA A 132 -8.03 13.94 0.61
N ARG A 133 -7.64 12.72 0.24
CA ARG A 133 -6.68 12.47 -0.85
C ARG A 133 -7.40 12.23 -2.18
N GLU A 134 -8.01 13.28 -2.73
CA GLU A 134 -8.82 13.21 -3.94
C GLU A 134 -8.05 12.67 -5.16
N GLU A 135 -6.80 13.09 -5.36
CA GLU A 135 -5.97 12.61 -6.48
C GLU A 135 -5.73 11.10 -6.42
N LEU A 136 -5.46 10.57 -5.23
CA LEU A 136 -5.25 9.15 -5.02
C LEU A 136 -6.55 8.36 -5.20
N ILE A 137 -7.66 8.85 -4.67
CA ILE A 137 -8.99 8.27 -4.85
C ILE A 137 -9.33 8.18 -6.34
N ASN A 138 -9.14 9.27 -7.08
CA ASN A 138 -9.38 9.30 -8.53
C ASN A 138 -8.47 8.32 -9.28
N TRP A 139 -7.22 8.16 -8.85
CA TRP A 139 -6.33 7.17 -9.43
C TRP A 139 -6.84 5.73 -9.20
N TYR A 140 -7.32 5.41 -8.01
CA TYR A 140 -7.93 4.10 -7.73
C TYR A 140 -9.22 3.88 -8.53
N ILE A 141 -10.06 4.91 -8.68
CA ILE A 141 -11.28 4.83 -9.51
C ILE A 141 -10.91 4.47 -10.96
N ARG A 142 -9.89 5.11 -11.53
CA ARG A 142 -9.40 4.78 -12.88
C ARG A 142 -8.86 3.35 -13.00
N ASN A 143 -8.47 2.73 -11.89
CA ASN A 143 -8.02 1.35 -11.83
C ASN A 143 -9.11 0.35 -11.42
N GLY A 144 -10.38 0.78 -11.40
CA GLY A 144 -11.54 -0.08 -11.23
C GLY A 144 -12.06 -0.21 -9.80
N TYR A 145 -11.52 0.54 -8.85
CA TYR A 145 -12.02 0.61 -7.49
C TYR A 145 -13.19 1.58 -7.38
N LYS A 146 -14.10 1.32 -6.45
CA LYS A 146 -15.28 2.15 -6.20
C LYS A 146 -15.38 2.48 -4.72
N ASP A 147 -15.90 3.66 -4.41
CA ASP A 147 -16.30 4.02 -3.07
C ASP A 147 -17.45 3.11 -2.61
N THR A 148 -17.27 2.44 -1.48
CA THR A 148 -18.32 1.59 -0.89
C THR A 148 -19.37 2.37 -0.11
N GLY A 149 -19.12 3.65 0.16
CA GLY A 149 -19.92 4.48 1.07
C GLY A 149 -19.50 4.36 2.53
N GLU A 150 -18.69 3.38 2.90
CA GLU A 150 -18.20 3.21 4.27
C GLU A 150 -17.11 4.22 4.60
N ARG A 151 -17.18 4.80 5.80
CA ARG A 151 -16.17 5.71 6.36
C ARG A 151 -15.71 5.20 7.72
N LYS A 152 -14.41 5.32 7.98
CA LYS A 152 -13.80 4.93 9.27
C LYS A 152 -12.97 6.08 9.81
N PRO A 153 -13.00 6.34 11.14
CA PRO A 153 -12.11 7.34 11.71
C PRO A 153 -10.63 6.90 11.56
N PHE A 154 -9.75 7.84 11.22
CA PHE A 154 -8.32 7.64 11.28
C PHE A 154 -7.78 8.30 12.55
N ILE A 155 -7.50 7.49 13.56
CA ILE A 155 -7.07 7.96 14.89
C ILE A 155 -5.54 7.88 14.96
N GLU A 156 -4.91 8.90 15.55
CA GLU A 156 -3.48 8.89 15.82
C GLU A 156 -3.10 7.72 16.73
N ASP A 157 -2.04 7.02 16.37
CA ASP A 157 -1.53 5.85 17.10
C ASP A 157 -0.19 6.11 17.81
N GLY A 158 0.35 7.34 17.73
CA GLY A 158 1.63 7.73 18.28
C GLY A 158 2.86 7.30 17.46
N LEU A 159 2.69 6.47 16.43
CA LEU A 159 3.76 6.02 15.54
C LEU A 159 3.74 6.73 14.19
N THR A 160 2.58 6.81 13.56
CA THR A 160 2.44 7.23 12.15
C THR A 160 2.46 8.73 11.92
N GLY A 161 2.72 9.52 12.94
CA GLY A 161 2.80 10.98 12.89
C GLY A 161 1.57 11.69 13.46
N LYS A 162 1.67 13.00 13.57
CA LYS A 162 0.61 13.86 14.11
C LYS A 162 -0.31 14.34 13.00
N HIS A 163 -1.61 14.12 13.14
CA HIS A 163 -2.61 14.64 12.22
C HIS A 163 -2.72 16.18 12.33
N LEU A 164 -2.65 16.84 11.17
CA LEU A 164 -2.78 18.31 11.09
C LEU A 164 -4.23 18.77 11.10
N ALA A 165 -5.17 17.86 10.89
CA ALA A 165 -6.62 18.02 10.97
C ALA A 165 -7.26 16.66 11.28
N PRO A 166 -8.55 16.62 11.69
CA PRO A 166 -9.27 15.34 11.78
C PRO A 166 -9.27 14.63 10.44
N LEU A 167 -8.90 13.34 10.42
CA LEU A 167 -8.84 12.51 9.22
C LEU A 167 -9.81 11.34 9.32
N GLU A 168 -10.31 10.90 8.16
CA GLU A 168 -11.09 9.69 8.03
C GLU A 168 -10.65 8.88 6.81
N PHE A 169 -10.94 7.59 6.84
CA PHE A 169 -10.77 6.70 5.69
C PHE A 169 -12.07 6.52 4.91
N MET A 170 -11.95 6.55 3.60
CA MET A 170 -12.91 6.01 2.66
C MET A 170 -12.56 4.54 2.39
N VAL A 171 -13.51 3.66 2.47
CA VAL A 171 -13.33 2.26 2.06
C VAL A 171 -13.66 2.13 0.58
N MET A 172 -12.68 1.67 -0.19
CA MET A 172 -12.82 1.42 -1.62
C MET A 172 -12.69 -0.07 -1.91
N GLU A 173 -13.39 -0.55 -2.93
CA GLU A 173 -13.41 -1.96 -3.31
C GLU A 173 -13.42 -2.14 -4.83
N LYS A 174 -12.76 -3.20 -5.28
CA LYS A 174 -12.82 -3.72 -6.65
C LYS A 174 -13.26 -5.17 -6.62
N SER A 175 -14.32 -5.51 -7.38
CA SER A 175 -14.73 -6.90 -7.54
C SER A 175 -13.72 -7.68 -8.40
N ILE A 176 -13.45 -8.93 -7.99
CA ILE A 176 -12.61 -9.87 -8.74
C ILE A 176 -13.52 -10.91 -9.36
N VAL A 177 -13.46 -11.01 -10.68
CA VAL A 177 -14.21 -12.03 -11.45
C VAL A 177 -13.29 -13.26 -11.57
N GLN A 178 -13.86 -14.44 -11.22
CA GLN A 178 -13.19 -15.74 -11.33
C GLN A 178 -13.22 -16.23 -12.77
#